data_434d186d534f0ddcaea42d14c5140b9a
#
_entry.id   434d186d534f0ddcaea42d14c5140b9a
#
_cell.length_a   1.000
_cell.length_b   1.000
_cell.length_c   1.000
_cell.angle_alpha   90.00
_cell.angle_beta   90.00
_cell.angle_gamma   90.00
#
_symmetry.space_group_name_H-M   'P 1'
#
loop_
_entity.id
_entity.type
_entity.pdbx_description
1 polymer ?
#
loop_
_entity_poly.entity_id
_entity_poly.type
_entity_poly.pdbx_seq_one_letter_code
_entity_poly.pdbx_strand_id
1 'polypeptide(L)'
;SACLVGSEMCIRDRYKICQHAIQEDVYETVCSFSNRYGGYIIMGVEDDGTPIGINPNIIKDMKKNFVNQLNNPDKMSPTLYLSIEDFEYEGKIILWVYVPPTATVEKCGNRIYDRNEDGDMDITDSPIQLQNMYNRKSTTYAEHKIFPYVTKEDLRLDLMDKVRNLAKSKNPDHQWLTMSDEEILTSAGLWEK
;
A
#
# COMPACT_ATOMS: atom_id res chain seq x y z
N SER A 1 4.17 -12.12 7.85
CA SER A 1 4.34 -12.96 9.01
C SER A 1 4.62 -12.10 10.24
N ALA A 2 3.78 -12.15 11.25
CA ALA A 2 3.97 -11.65 12.62
C ALA A 2 3.57 -10.21 12.95
N CYS A 3 2.33 -9.82 12.70
CA CYS A 3 1.72 -8.73 13.47
C CYS A 3 0.45 -9.18 14.21
N LEU A 4 0.34 -10.49 14.47
CA LEU A 4 -0.77 -11.08 15.25
C LEU A 4 -0.44 -11.23 16.76
N VAL A 5 0.71 -10.69 17.22
CA VAL A 5 1.11 -10.80 18.63
C VAL A 5 1.66 -9.46 19.09
N GLY A 6 0.80 -8.64 19.68
CA GLY A 6 1.20 -7.42 20.36
C GLY A 6 0.13 -6.34 20.28
N SER A 7 -0.26 -5.83 21.41
CA SER A 7 -1.36 -4.92 21.71
C SER A 7 -1.35 -3.52 21.06
N GLU A 8 -0.71 -3.35 19.90
CA GLU A 8 -0.78 -2.12 19.13
C GLU A 8 -1.18 -2.47 17.68
N MET A 9 -2.37 -2.02 17.29
CA MET A 9 -2.87 -2.14 15.93
C MET A 9 -1.88 -1.45 14.98
N CYS A 10 -1.24 -2.25 14.11
CA CYS A 10 -0.32 -1.71 13.13
C CYS A 10 -1.08 -0.74 12.20
N ILE A 11 -0.48 0.37 11.81
CA ILE A 11 -1.08 1.34 10.88
C ILE A 11 -1.52 0.71 9.55
N ARG A 12 -1.04 -0.51 9.24
CA ARG A 12 -1.34 -1.30 8.05
C ARG A 12 -2.37 -2.41 8.27
N ASP A 13 -2.89 -2.57 9.47
CA ASP A 13 -3.89 -3.59 9.78
C ASP A 13 -5.15 -2.93 10.30
N ARG A 14 -6.31 -3.48 9.95
CA ARG A 14 -7.61 -3.01 10.44
C ARG A 14 -8.51 -4.19 10.76
N TYR A 15 -9.01 -4.22 11.99
CA TYR A 15 -10.02 -5.17 12.43
C TYR A 15 -11.42 -4.65 12.12
N LYS A 16 -12.32 -5.55 11.75
CA LYS A 16 -13.73 -5.26 11.46
C LYS A 16 -14.62 -6.39 11.96
N ILE A 17 -15.67 -6.06 12.63
CA ILE A 17 -16.61 -7.03 13.21
C ILE A 17 -17.27 -7.90 12.13
N CYS A 18 -17.93 -7.31 11.16
CA CYS A 18 -18.51 -7.93 9.95
C CYS A 18 -19.21 -9.30 10.16
N GLN A 19 -19.86 -9.56 11.30
CA GLN A 19 -20.45 -10.88 11.61
C GLN A 19 -21.51 -11.35 10.61
N HIS A 20 -22.29 -10.41 10.05
CA HIS A 20 -23.46 -10.70 9.20
C HIS A 20 -23.36 -10.13 7.81
N ALA A 21 -22.61 -9.07 7.61
CA ALA A 21 -22.40 -8.42 6.31
C ALA A 21 -21.12 -7.58 6.35
N ILE A 22 -20.56 -7.31 5.17
CA ILE A 22 -19.48 -6.35 5.01
C ILE A 22 -20.07 -4.96 5.02
N GLN A 23 -19.64 -4.14 5.96
CA GLN A 23 -20.14 -2.78 6.19
C GLN A 23 -19.49 -1.79 5.22
N GLU A 24 -20.11 -0.61 5.06
CA GLU A 24 -19.62 0.46 4.18
C GLU A 24 -18.19 0.91 4.52
N ASP A 25 -17.87 1.01 5.78
CA ASP A 25 -16.59 1.45 6.30
C ASP A 25 -15.42 0.52 5.92
N VAL A 26 -15.70 -0.73 5.55
CA VAL A 26 -14.70 -1.63 4.98
C VAL A 26 -14.23 -1.13 3.61
N TYR A 27 -15.13 -0.63 2.76
CA TYR A 27 -14.79 -0.11 1.44
C TYR A 27 -14.07 1.24 1.53
N GLU A 28 -14.39 2.05 2.53
CA GLU A 28 -13.66 3.27 2.86
C GLU A 28 -12.20 2.93 3.26
N THR A 29 -12.02 1.89 4.07
CA THR A 29 -10.70 1.37 4.45
C THR A 29 -9.96 0.79 3.23
N VAL A 30 -10.62 0.07 2.32
CA VAL A 30 -10.02 -0.39 1.06
C VAL A 30 -9.52 0.81 0.26
N CYS A 31 -10.33 1.85 0.12
CA CYS A 31 -9.95 3.08 -0.58
C CYS A 31 -8.74 3.76 0.07
N SER A 32 -8.74 3.95 1.38
CA SER A 32 -7.66 4.61 2.11
C SER A 32 -6.35 3.82 2.04
N PHE A 33 -6.40 2.50 2.15
CA PHE A 33 -5.23 1.62 2.00
C PHE A 33 -4.65 1.67 0.59
N SER A 34 -5.51 1.58 -0.44
CA SER A 34 -5.08 1.71 -1.84
C SER A 34 -4.44 3.07 -2.11
N ASN A 35 -4.91 4.11 -1.45
CA ASN A 35 -4.40 5.47 -1.59
C ASN A 35 -3.11 5.72 -0.80
N ARG A 36 -2.76 4.86 0.14
CA ARG A 36 -1.60 5.04 1.04
C ARG A 36 -0.51 3.99 0.78
N TYR A 37 -0.30 3.08 1.68
CA TYR A 37 0.79 2.09 1.66
C TYR A 37 0.28 0.65 1.53
N GLY A 38 -1.01 0.48 1.26
CA GLY A 38 -1.66 -0.81 1.37
C GLY A 38 -1.84 -1.25 2.83
N GLY A 39 -2.45 -2.44 3.00
CA GLY A 39 -2.64 -3.01 4.34
C GLY A 39 -3.51 -4.26 4.33
N TYR A 40 -3.73 -4.80 5.51
CA TYR A 40 -4.60 -5.96 5.72
C TYR A 40 -5.88 -5.53 6.41
N ILE A 41 -7.01 -6.01 5.90
CA ILE A 41 -8.30 -5.89 6.57
C ILE A 41 -8.68 -7.27 7.05
N ILE A 42 -8.94 -7.40 8.35
CA ILE A 42 -9.28 -8.65 9.02
C ILE A 42 -10.70 -8.52 9.55
N MET A 43 -11.60 -9.35 9.09
CA MET A 43 -13.02 -9.31 9.40
C MET A 43 -13.43 -10.49 10.27
N GLY A 44 -14.30 -10.25 11.24
CA GLY A 44 -14.67 -11.20 12.27
C GLY A 44 -13.83 -11.07 13.55
N VAL A 45 -13.21 -9.88 13.74
CA VAL A 45 -12.36 -9.56 14.89
C VAL A 45 -12.80 -8.20 15.43
N GLU A 46 -12.85 -8.05 16.74
CA GLU A 46 -13.06 -6.77 17.42
C GLU A 46 -11.81 -5.88 17.36
N ASP A 47 -11.97 -4.59 17.67
CA ASP A 47 -10.87 -3.62 17.61
C ASP A 47 -9.72 -3.94 18.61
N ASP A 48 -10.02 -4.66 19.69
CA ASP A 48 -9.04 -5.13 20.67
C ASP A 48 -8.29 -6.41 20.24
N GLY A 49 -8.62 -6.94 19.05
CA GLY A 49 -8.04 -8.16 18.51
C GLY A 49 -8.76 -9.45 18.91
N THR A 50 -9.87 -9.35 19.65
CA THR A 50 -10.65 -10.52 20.06
C THR A 50 -11.38 -11.13 18.86
N PRO A 51 -11.11 -12.40 18.49
CA PRO A 51 -11.81 -13.05 17.40
C PRO A 51 -13.26 -13.34 17.81
N ILE A 52 -14.22 -12.85 17.04
CA ILE A 52 -15.65 -13.14 17.21
C ILE A 52 -16.17 -14.13 16.18
N GLY A 53 -15.52 -14.18 15.02
CA GLY A 53 -15.86 -15.06 13.90
C GLY A 53 -17.03 -14.57 13.06
N ILE A 54 -17.16 -15.18 11.89
CA ILE A 54 -18.23 -14.91 10.91
C ILE A 54 -19.06 -16.19 10.77
N ASN A 55 -20.36 -16.03 10.57
CA ASN A 55 -21.27 -17.17 10.37
C ASN A 55 -20.86 -17.95 9.10
N PRO A 56 -20.55 -19.25 9.21
CA PRO A 56 -20.10 -20.07 8.08
C PRO A 56 -21.07 -20.09 6.89
N ASN A 57 -22.38 -20.00 7.17
CA ASN A 57 -23.41 -20.11 6.13
C ASN A 57 -23.43 -18.90 5.16
N ILE A 58 -22.89 -17.76 5.56
CA ILE A 58 -22.94 -16.53 4.76
C ILE A 58 -21.59 -16.15 4.11
N ILE A 59 -20.52 -16.84 4.44
CA ILE A 59 -19.15 -16.52 3.99
C ILE A 59 -19.07 -16.43 2.47
N LYS A 60 -19.64 -17.43 1.77
CA LYS A 60 -19.63 -17.48 0.31
C LYS A 60 -20.31 -16.26 -0.31
N ASP A 61 -21.44 -15.85 0.25
CA ASP A 61 -22.19 -14.70 -0.24
C ASP A 61 -21.46 -13.40 0.12
N MET A 62 -20.86 -13.32 1.30
CA MET A 62 -20.03 -12.16 1.70
C MET A 62 -18.86 -11.98 0.76
N LYS A 63 -18.10 -13.02 0.45
CA LYS A 63 -16.98 -12.97 -0.50
C LYS A 63 -17.44 -12.51 -1.89
N LYS A 64 -18.52 -13.10 -2.39
CA LYS A 64 -19.08 -12.71 -3.69
C LYS A 64 -19.53 -11.25 -3.71
N ASN A 65 -20.22 -10.81 -2.67
CA ASN A 65 -20.69 -9.42 -2.54
C ASN A 65 -19.52 -8.45 -2.46
N PHE A 66 -18.47 -8.77 -1.71
CA PHE A 66 -17.27 -7.95 -1.61
C PHE A 66 -16.64 -7.71 -2.99
N VAL A 67 -16.39 -8.78 -3.74
CA VAL A 67 -15.81 -8.69 -5.08
C VAL A 67 -16.71 -7.91 -6.04
N ASN A 68 -18.03 -8.14 -5.98
CA ASN A 68 -18.99 -7.41 -6.81
C ASN A 68 -19.00 -5.91 -6.52
N GLN A 69 -18.89 -5.52 -5.25
CA GLN A 69 -18.85 -4.11 -4.86
C GLN A 69 -17.54 -3.44 -5.33
N LEU A 70 -16.40 -4.13 -5.24
CA LEU A 70 -15.12 -3.61 -5.73
C LEU A 70 -15.07 -3.47 -7.26
N ASN A 71 -15.82 -4.33 -7.97
CA ASN A 71 -15.95 -4.28 -9.42
C ASN A 71 -17.04 -3.32 -9.91
N ASN A 72 -17.81 -2.72 -9.00
CA ASN A 72 -18.82 -1.73 -9.35
C ASN A 72 -18.18 -0.33 -9.41
N PRO A 73 -18.14 0.33 -10.60
CA PRO A 73 -17.51 1.65 -10.75
C PRO A 73 -18.23 2.76 -9.95
N ASP A 74 -19.51 2.59 -9.62
CA ASP A 74 -20.24 3.52 -8.76
C ASP A 74 -19.80 3.40 -7.29
N LYS A 75 -19.24 2.24 -6.91
CA LYS A 75 -18.77 1.98 -5.55
C LYS A 75 -17.28 2.22 -5.39
N MET A 76 -16.48 1.73 -6.33
CA MET A 76 -15.02 1.86 -6.32
C MET A 76 -14.53 2.34 -7.69
N SER A 77 -13.85 3.47 -7.72
CA SER A 77 -13.39 4.08 -8.97
C SER A 77 -11.94 4.58 -8.84
N PRO A 78 -10.99 4.05 -9.64
CA PRO A 78 -11.12 2.85 -10.51
C PRO A 78 -11.55 1.58 -9.78
N THR A 79 -12.06 0.59 -10.52
CA THR A 79 -12.43 -0.70 -9.94
C THR A 79 -11.19 -1.47 -9.48
N LEU A 80 -11.28 -2.14 -8.33
CA LEU A 80 -10.18 -2.88 -7.73
C LEU A 80 -10.40 -4.40 -7.85
N TYR A 81 -9.34 -5.12 -8.18
CA TYR A 81 -9.34 -6.58 -8.27
C TYR A 81 -8.63 -7.16 -7.06
N LEU A 82 -9.38 -7.49 -6.00
CA LEU A 82 -8.85 -8.04 -4.77
C LEU A 82 -9.44 -9.42 -4.50
N SER A 83 -8.62 -10.30 -3.92
CA SER A 83 -9.03 -11.60 -3.42
C SER A 83 -9.27 -11.52 -1.92
N ILE A 84 -10.39 -12.08 -1.48
CA ILE A 84 -10.73 -12.23 -0.06
C ILE A 84 -10.64 -13.71 0.32
N GLU A 85 -9.92 -14.00 1.38
CA GLU A 85 -9.66 -15.35 1.84
C GLU A 85 -10.24 -15.58 3.22
N ASP A 86 -10.46 -16.83 3.60
CA ASP A 86 -10.89 -17.22 4.93
C ASP A 86 -9.89 -18.19 5.56
N PHE A 87 -9.80 -18.12 6.88
CA PHE A 87 -9.07 -19.09 7.68
C PHE A 87 -9.80 -19.33 9.00
N GLU A 88 -9.54 -20.49 9.59
CA GLU A 88 -10.07 -20.83 10.90
C GLU A 88 -9.05 -20.50 11.99
N TYR A 89 -9.51 -19.77 13.01
CA TYR A 89 -8.71 -19.42 14.19
C TYR A 89 -9.55 -19.64 15.44
N GLU A 90 -9.07 -20.46 16.37
CA GLU A 90 -9.77 -20.82 17.62
C GLU A 90 -11.22 -21.32 17.39
N GLY A 91 -11.43 -22.12 16.32
CA GLY A 91 -12.77 -22.62 15.96
C GLY A 91 -13.72 -21.57 15.39
N LYS A 92 -13.22 -20.39 15.02
CA LYS A 92 -13.97 -19.30 14.42
C LYS A 92 -13.43 -19.00 13.04
N ILE A 93 -14.30 -18.67 12.09
CA ILE A 93 -13.89 -18.33 10.73
C ILE A 93 -13.68 -16.82 10.65
N ILE A 94 -12.52 -16.45 10.15
CA ILE A 94 -12.06 -15.07 9.96
C ILE A 94 -11.86 -14.86 8.46
N LEU A 95 -12.31 -13.73 7.93
CA LEU A 95 -11.99 -13.30 6.56
C LEU A 95 -10.86 -12.28 6.59
N TRP A 96 -10.02 -12.32 5.58
CA TRP A 96 -8.99 -11.32 5.42
C TRP A 96 -8.77 -10.96 3.94
N VAL A 97 -8.31 -9.75 3.72
CA VAL A 97 -7.95 -9.24 2.40
C VAL A 97 -6.70 -8.37 2.50
N TYR A 98 -5.76 -8.60 1.60
CA TYR A 98 -4.65 -7.67 1.39
C TYR A 98 -5.03 -6.65 0.34
N VAL A 99 -4.90 -5.39 0.69
CA VAL A 99 -5.13 -4.24 -0.20
C VAL A 99 -3.78 -3.66 -0.58
N PRO A 100 -3.33 -3.82 -1.84
CA PRO A 100 -2.08 -3.21 -2.29
C PRO A 100 -2.25 -1.70 -2.51
N PRO A 101 -1.17 -0.91 -2.40
CA PRO A 101 -1.19 0.47 -2.83
C PRO A 101 -1.38 0.53 -4.36
N THR A 102 -2.19 1.46 -4.82
CA THR A 102 -2.43 1.69 -6.25
C THR A 102 -1.66 2.89 -6.77
N ALA A 103 -1.46 2.92 -8.08
CA ALA A 103 -0.83 4.03 -8.77
C ALA A 103 -1.75 5.24 -8.95
N THR A 104 -3.02 4.96 -9.10
CA THR A 104 -4.06 5.96 -9.28
C THR A 104 -4.70 6.33 -7.95
N VAL A 105 -5.36 7.48 -7.91
CA VAL A 105 -6.18 7.87 -6.76
C VAL A 105 -7.50 7.14 -6.83
N GLU A 106 -7.76 6.33 -5.81
CA GLU A 106 -9.00 5.57 -5.67
C GLU A 106 -10.07 6.41 -4.96
N LYS A 107 -11.33 6.16 -5.35
CA LYS A 107 -12.52 6.75 -4.73
C LYS A 107 -13.47 5.65 -4.27
N CYS A 108 -14.06 5.84 -3.11
CA CYS A 108 -15.19 5.04 -2.65
C CYS A 108 -16.48 5.88 -2.82
N GLY A 109 -17.32 5.50 -3.76
CA GLY A 109 -18.40 6.36 -4.24
C GLY A 109 -17.84 7.66 -4.82
N ASN A 110 -18.31 8.79 -4.28
CA ASN A 110 -17.82 10.12 -4.69
C ASN A 110 -16.76 10.69 -3.75
N ARG A 111 -16.23 9.90 -2.81
CA ARG A 111 -15.31 10.35 -1.78
C ARG A 111 -13.92 9.74 -1.95
N ILE A 112 -12.91 10.51 -1.56
CA ILE A 112 -11.51 10.10 -1.55
C ILE A 112 -11.08 9.98 -0.08
N TYR A 113 -10.61 8.79 0.28
CA TYR A 113 -10.11 8.51 1.61
C TYR A 113 -8.60 8.37 1.60
N ASP A 114 -7.94 8.99 2.56
CA ASP A 114 -6.54 8.75 2.91
C ASP A 114 -6.47 8.21 4.34
N ARG A 115 -5.29 7.79 4.76
CA ARG A 115 -5.08 7.23 6.09
C ARG A 115 -4.02 8.00 6.84
N ASN A 116 -4.30 8.28 8.11
CA ASN A 116 -3.34 8.76 9.09
C ASN A 116 -3.19 7.74 10.25
N GLU A 117 -2.55 8.15 11.33
CA GLU A 117 -2.34 7.32 12.52
C GLU A 117 -3.66 6.96 13.24
N ASP A 118 -4.67 7.83 13.16
CA ASP A 118 -5.95 7.65 13.83
C ASP A 118 -6.96 6.80 13.03
N GLY A 119 -6.82 6.75 11.68
CA GLY A 119 -7.74 5.97 10.86
C GLY A 119 -7.94 6.50 9.43
N ASP A 120 -9.09 6.15 8.86
CA ASP A 120 -9.50 6.55 7.53
C ASP A 120 -10.11 7.95 7.56
N MET A 121 -9.61 8.84 6.72
CA MET A 121 -9.99 10.24 6.67
C MET A 121 -10.54 10.60 5.28
N ASP A 122 -11.74 11.14 5.23
CA ASP A 122 -12.29 11.76 4.02
C ASP A 122 -11.53 13.05 3.71
N ILE A 123 -10.85 13.08 2.58
CA ILE A 123 -10.07 14.22 2.11
C ILE A 123 -10.64 14.86 0.84
N THR A 124 -11.86 14.47 0.46
CA THR A 124 -12.51 14.91 -0.79
C THR A 124 -12.50 16.42 -0.96
N ASP A 125 -12.78 17.16 0.12
CA ASP A 125 -12.84 18.63 0.13
C ASP A 125 -11.55 19.28 0.69
N SER A 126 -10.44 18.54 0.72
CA SER A 126 -9.17 19.01 1.27
C SER A 126 -8.11 19.17 0.16
N PRO A 127 -8.04 20.30 -0.55
CA PRO A 127 -7.18 20.48 -1.72
C PRO A 127 -5.70 20.21 -1.46
N ILE A 128 -5.19 20.61 -0.30
CA ILE A 128 -3.78 20.38 0.07
C ILE A 128 -3.48 18.90 0.25
N GLN A 129 -4.37 18.16 0.90
CA GLN A 129 -4.18 16.72 1.13
C GLN A 129 -4.31 15.94 -0.17
N LEU A 130 -5.26 16.33 -1.04
CA LEU A 130 -5.39 15.77 -2.39
C LEU A 130 -4.13 16.01 -3.21
N GLN A 131 -3.60 17.23 -3.23
CA GLN A 131 -2.37 17.53 -3.95
C GLN A 131 -1.19 16.71 -3.42
N ASN A 132 -1.06 16.57 -2.10
CA ASN A 132 -0.02 15.72 -1.48
C ASN A 132 -0.17 14.25 -1.88
N MET A 133 -1.41 13.74 -1.95
CA MET A 133 -1.68 12.38 -2.40
C MET A 133 -1.30 12.20 -3.87
N TYR A 134 -1.69 13.11 -4.77
CA TYR A 134 -1.30 13.05 -6.18
C TYR A 134 0.22 13.11 -6.36
N ASN A 135 0.89 13.99 -5.63
CA ASN A 135 2.36 14.09 -5.66
C ASN A 135 3.01 12.79 -5.18
N ARG A 136 2.54 12.21 -4.08
CA ARG A 136 3.04 10.93 -3.55
C ARG A 136 2.88 9.79 -4.55
N LYS A 137 1.72 9.70 -5.18
CA LYS A 137 1.45 8.65 -6.18
C LYS A 137 2.25 8.84 -7.48
N SER A 138 2.48 10.07 -7.92
CA SER A 138 3.30 10.36 -9.09
C SER A 138 4.79 10.13 -8.86
N THR A 139 5.32 10.38 -7.66
CA THR A 139 6.74 10.12 -7.34
C THR A 139 7.06 8.62 -7.27
N THR A 140 6.12 7.78 -6.82
CA THR A 140 6.32 6.32 -6.80
C THR A 140 6.55 5.76 -8.21
N TYR A 141 6.03 6.42 -9.25
CA TYR A 141 6.25 6.03 -10.65
C TYR A 141 7.47 6.66 -11.28
N ALA A 142 7.91 7.83 -10.80
CA ALA A 142 9.07 8.50 -11.37
C ALA A 142 10.36 7.71 -11.13
N GLU A 143 10.47 7.00 -10.01
CA GLU A 143 11.64 6.19 -9.65
C GLU A 143 11.81 4.94 -10.53
N HIS A 144 10.73 4.44 -11.15
CA HIS A 144 10.76 3.31 -12.08
C HIS A 144 10.64 3.73 -13.54
N LYS A 145 10.65 5.03 -13.82
CA LYS A 145 10.50 5.53 -15.18
C LYS A 145 11.84 5.45 -15.93
N ILE A 146 11.88 4.58 -16.91
CA ILE A 146 13.03 4.49 -17.83
C ILE A 146 12.94 5.64 -18.84
N PHE A 147 14.03 6.35 -19.02
CA PHE A 147 14.20 7.42 -20.00
C PHE A 147 15.13 6.94 -21.13
N PRO A 148 14.57 6.32 -22.19
CA PRO A 148 15.39 5.63 -23.21
C PRO A 148 16.27 6.56 -24.07
N TYR A 149 16.07 7.87 -23.98
CA TYR A 149 16.86 8.88 -24.70
C TYR A 149 17.93 9.56 -23.84
N VAL A 150 18.02 9.23 -22.56
CA VAL A 150 19.09 9.74 -21.69
C VAL A 150 20.35 8.91 -21.93
N THR A 151 21.44 9.60 -22.25
CA THR A 151 22.76 9.01 -22.43
C THR A 151 23.65 9.29 -21.23
N LYS A 152 24.83 8.67 -21.17
CA LYS A 152 25.79 8.92 -20.08
C LYS A 152 26.30 10.37 -20.06
N GLU A 153 26.36 11.01 -21.22
CA GLU A 153 26.77 12.41 -21.35
C GLU A 153 25.77 13.38 -20.71
N ASP A 154 24.51 12.96 -20.57
CA ASP A 154 23.47 13.74 -19.90
C ASP A 154 23.57 13.65 -18.37
N LEU A 155 24.35 12.72 -17.84
CA LEU A 155 24.52 12.52 -16.40
C LEU A 155 25.64 13.41 -15.84
N ARG A 156 25.44 13.87 -14.62
CA ARG A 156 26.45 14.67 -13.88
C ARG A 156 27.55 13.78 -13.31
N LEU A 157 28.36 13.18 -14.19
CA LEU A 157 29.46 12.29 -13.79
C LEU A 157 30.57 13.01 -12.99
N ASP A 158 30.61 14.34 -13.06
CA ASP A 158 31.48 15.17 -12.22
C ASP A 158 31.13 15.06 -10.71
N LEU A 159 29.97 14.51 -10.37
CA LEU A 159 29.57 14.27 -8.98
C LEU A 159 30.05 12.93 -8.43
N MET A 160 30.61 12.02 -9.24
CA MET A 160 30.96 10.67 -8.80
C MET A 160 32.04 10.66 -7.71
N ASP A 161 32.99 11.59 -7.74
CA ASP A 161 33.98 11.74 -6.67
C ASP A 161 33.32 12.14 -5.34
N LYS A 162 32.30 12.99 -5.39
CA LYS A 162 31.51 13.34 -4.19
C LYS A 162 30.73 12.15 -3.66
N VAL A 163 30.15 11.32 -4.54
CA VAL A 163 29.45 10.08 -4.19
C VAL A 163 30.39 9.12 -3.46
N ARG A 164 31.61 8.90 -4.01
CA ARG A 164 32.64 8.05 -3.37
C ARG A 164 33.07 8.60 -2.01
N ASN A 165 33.27 9.90 -1.89
CA ASN A 165 33.64 10.53 -0.61
C ASN A 165 32.53 10.37 0.45
N LEU A 166 31.27 10.49 0.06
CA LEU A 166 30.12 10.25 0.95
C LEU A 166 30.02 8.77 1.35
N ALA A 167 30.23 7.85 0.42
CA ALA A 167 30.25 6.42 0.72
C ALA A 167 31.38 6.08 1.70
N LYS A 168 32.60 6.61 1.48
CA LYS A 168 33.75 6.45 2.36
C LYS A 168 33.51 7.00 3.76
N SER A 169 32.81 8.14 3.88
CA SER A 169 32.51 8.74 5.19
C SER A 169 31.58 7.89 6.03
N LYS A 170 30.70 7.11 5.40
CA LYS A 170 29.77 6.17 6.06
C LYS A 170 30.41 4.81 6.33
N ASN A 171 31.19 4.32 5.40
CA ASN A 171 31.91 3.04 5.49
C ASN A 171 33.25 3.15 4.76
N PRO A 172 34.40 3.15 5.47
CA PRO A 172 35.73 3.25 4.85
C PRO A 172 36.03 2.16 3.83
N ASP A 173 35.40 0.98 3.95
CA ASP A 173 35.58 -0.18 3.06
C ASP A 173 34.39 -0.36 2.10
N HIS A 174 33.66 0.71 1.80
CA HIS A 174 32.51 0.64 0.90
C HIS A 174 32.90 0.19 -0.50
N GLN A 175 32.21 -0.79 -1.07
CA GLN A 175 32.52 -1.38 -2.38
C GLN A 175 32.57 -0.35 -3.53
N TRP A 176 31.80 0.76 -3.45
CA TRP A 176 31.82 1.81 -4.47
C TRP A 176 33.14 2.55 -4.60
N LEU A 177 34.06 2.41 -3.62
CA LEU A 177 35.38 3.04 -3.69
C LEU A 177 36.29 2.41 -4.75
N THR A 178 36.05 1.14 -5.11
CA THR A 178 36.79 0.39 -6.09
C THR A 178 36.06 0.19 -7.42
N MET A 179 34.78 0.54 -7.48
CA MET A 179 33.96 0.42 -8.68
C MET A 179 34.16 1.60 -9.65
N SER A 180 34.01 1.33 -10.94
CA SER A 180 33.88 2.35 -11.97
C SER A 180 32.57 3.14 -11.81
N ASP A 181 32.48 4.30 -12.45
CA ASP A 181 31.26 5.11 -12.40
C ASP A 181 30.05 4.35 -12.94
N GLU A 182 30.23 3.57 -14.00
CA GLU A 182 29.17 2.76 -14.60
C GLU A 182 28.68 1.65 -13.67
N GLU A 183 29.59 0.98 -12.97
CA GLU A 183 29.27 -0.04 -12.00
C GLU A 183 28.51 0.54 -10.80
N ILE A 184 28.87 1.74 -10.35
CA ILE A 184 28.15 2.46 -9.28
C ILE A 184 26.76 2.81 -9.75
N LEU A 185 26.58 3.38 -10.94
CA LEU A 185 25.28 3.73 -11.49
C LEU A 185 24.38 2.51 -11.65
N THR A 186 24.92 1.39 -12.13
CA THR A 186 24.19 0.12 -12.27
C THR A 186 23.80 -0.46 -10.91
N SER A 187 24.73 -0.47 -9.94
CA SER A 187 24.47 -0.98 -8.60
C SER A 187 23.46 -0.14 -7.81
N ALA A 188 23.36 1.15 -8.15
CA ALA A 188 22.37 2.08 -7.60
C ALA A 188 21.01 2.01 -8.32
N GLY A 189 20.86 1.19 -9.37
CA GLY A 189 19.63 1.10 -10.17
C GLY A 189 19.36 2.34 -11.02
N LEU A 190 20.38 3.16 -11.29
CA LEU A 190 20.26 4.39 -12.07
C LEU A 190 20.61 4.19 -13.54
N TRP A 191 21.19 3.04 -13.90
CA TRP A 191 21.60 2.70 -15.25
C TRP A 191 21.44 1.21 -15.53
N GLU A 192 20.76 0.87 -16.61
CA GLU A 192 20.68 -0.48 -17.18
C GLU A 192 21.25 -0.47 -18.61
N LYS A 193 21.94 -1.56 -18.98
CA LYS A 193 22.48 -1.74 -20.34
C LYS A 193 21.43 -2.27 -21.29
#